data_a1e7a7b20e69b848d668e3fa8e34ee67
#
_entry.id   a1e7a7b20e69b848d668e3fa8e34ee67
#
_cell.length_a   1.000
_cell.length_b   1.000
_cell.length_c   1.000
_cell.angle_alpha   90.00
_cell.angle_beta   90.00
_cell.angle_gamma   90.00
#
_symmetry.space_group_name_H-M   'P 1'
#
loop_
_entity.id
_entity.type
_entity.pdbx_description
1 polymer ?
#
loop_
_entity_poly.entity_id
_entity_poly.type
_entity_poly.pdbx_seq_one_letter_code
_entity_poly.pdbx_strand_id
1 'polypeptide(L)' 'MTVNDFLKRLTEEDKDKMIIFSDGEGWSNVWFKKTDNDIIIYCDDNAIFSDDK' A
#
# COMPACT_ATOMS: atom_id res chain seq x y z
N MET A 1 4.18 3.17 -12.28
CA MET A 1 4.28 4.33 -11.37
C MET A 1 5.44 4.13 -10.44
N THR A 2 6.28 5.13 -10.32
CA THR A 2 7.38 5.06 -9.37
C THR A 2 6.96 5.70 -8.06
N VAL A 3 7.78 5.48 -7.04
CA VAL A 3 7.55 6.14 -5.76
C VAL A 3 7.57 7.65 -5.96
N ASN A 4 8.47 8.12 -6.80
CA ASN A 4 8.55 9.56 -7.05
C ASN A 4 7.28 10.09 -7.69
N ASP A 5 6.70 9.33 -8.61
CA ASP A 5 5.43 9.73 -9.22
C ASP A 5 4.33 9.82 -8.20
N PHE A 6 4.32 8.86 -7.29
CA PHE A 6 3.33 8.82 -6.24
C PHE A 6 3.46 10.03 -5.32
N LEU A 7 4.69 10.33 -4.92
CA LEU A 7 4.92 11.44 -4.01
C LEU A 7 4.54 12.78 -4.62
N LYS A 8 4.67 12.91 -5.91
CA LYS A 8 4.33 14.17 -6.57
C LYS A 8 2.87 14.50 -6.47
N ARG A 9 2.04 13.51 -6.23
CA ARG A 9 0.61 13.74 -6.16
C ARG A 9 0.12 14.00 -4.75
N LEU A 10 1.04 14.01 -3.80
CA LEU A 10 0.70 14.19 -2.40
C LEU A 10 1.21 15.53 -1.92
N THR A 11 0.53 16.06 -0.90
CA THR A 11 0.95 17.30 -0.27
C THR A 11 1.38 16.99 1.14
N GLU A 12 1.87 18.02 1.84
CA GLU A 12 2.27 17.85 3.22
C GLU A 12 1.13 17.35 4.08
N GLU A 13 -0.07 17.79 3.78
CA GLU A 13 -1.22 17.40 4.58
C GLU A 13 -1.55 15.94 4.44
N ASP A 14 -1.08 15.33 3.38
CA ASP A 14 -1.43 13.93 3.12
C ASP A 14 -0.58 12.97 3.93
N LYS A 15 0.45 13.45 4.58
CA LYS A 15 1.38 12.58 5.29
C LYS A 15 0.72 11.79 6.40
N ASP A 16 -0.29 12.37 7.02
CA ASP A 16 -0.92 11.72 8.15
C ASP A 16 -2.09 10.84 7.75
N LYS A 17 -2.39 10.77 6.47
CA LYS A 17 -3.47 9.93 5.99
C LYS A 17 -3.02 8.50 5.90
N MET A 18 -3.93 7.59 6.16
CA MET A 18 -3.63 6.18 6.03
C MET A 18 -3.72 5.77 4.56
N ILE A 19 -2.85 4.86 4.20
CA ILE A 19 -2.96 4.22 2.90
C ILE A 19 -3.76 2.95 3.12
N ILE A 20 -4.85 2.81 2.36
CA ILE A 20 -5.67 1.61 2.45
C ILE A 20 -5.87 1.06 1.05
N PHE A 21 -6.25 -0.19 1.01
CA PHE A 21 -6.70 -0.82 -0.21
C PHE A 21 -8.21 -0.86 -0.22
N SER A 22 -8.82 -0.55 -1.34
CA SER A 22 -10.26 -0.63 -1.47
C SER A 22 -10.61 -1.14 -2.86
N ASP A 23 -11.57 -2.04 -2.92
CA ASP A 23 -12.06 -2.54 -4.20
C ASP A 23 -13.44 -2.01 -4.51
N GLY A 24 -13.88 -1.02 -3.75
CA GLY A 24 -15.19 -0.43 -3.98
C GLY A 24 -16.26 -0.99 -3.07
N GLU A 25 -16.02 -2.10 -2.42
CA GLU A 25 -17.01 -2.68 -1.53
C GLU A 25 -16.53 -2.76 -0.11
N GLY A 26 -15.26 -2.71 0.08
CA GLY A 26 -14.69 -2.75 1.41
C GLY A 26 -13.28 -2.22 1.33
N TRP A 27 -12.61 -2.29 2.44
CA TRP A 27 -11.26 -1.78 2.48
C TRP A 27 -10.46 -2.63 3.47
N SER A 28 -9.15 -2.55 3.33
CA SER A 28 -8.26 -3.21 4.27
C SER A 28 -7.03 -2.37 4.41
N ASN A 29 -6.30 -2.63 5.47
CA ASN A 29 -4.99 -2.01 5.63
C ASN A 29 -4.04 -2.61 4.62
N VAL A 30 -2.95 -1.91 4.39
CA VAL A 30 -1.92 -2.43 3.51
C VAL A 30 -0.59 -2.35 4.24
N TRP A 31 0.36 -3.09 3.72
CA TRP A 31 1.73 -2.94 4.15
C TRP A 31 2.59 -3.21 2.92
N PHE A 32 3.87 -3.04 3.06
CA PHE A 32 4.71 -3.06 1.88
C PHE A 32 5.99 -3.82 2.14
N LYS A 33 6.63 -4.17 1.05
CA LYS A 33 7.90 -4.84 1.06
C LYS A 33 8.77 -4.18 0.00
N LYS A 34 10.04 -4.01 0.33
CA LYS A 34 10.99 -3.44 -0.62
C LYS A 34 11.86 -4.53 -1.20
N THR A 35 12.08 -4.44 -2.48
CA THR A 35 13.11 -5.25 -3.14
C THR A 35 14.11 -4.28 -3.73
N ASP A 36 15.10 -4.82 -4.43
CA ASP A 36 16.10 -3.96 -5.04
C ASP A 36 15.50 -3.05 -6.10
N ASN A 37 14.43 -3.48 -6.73
CA ASN A 37 13.88 -2.73 -7.86
C ASN A 37 12.48 -2.24 -7.63
N ASP A 38 11.80 -2.72 -6.60
CA ASP A 38 10.37 -2.48 -6.48
C ASP A 38 9.92 -2.22 -5.06
N ILE A 39 8.78 -1.58 -4.98
CA ILE A 39 8.00 -1.51 -3.76
C ILE A 39 6.75 -2.31 -4.03
N ILE A 40 6.49 -3.33 -3.23
CA ILE A 40 5.35 -4.20 -3.42
C ILE A 40 4.34 -3.93 -2.32
N ILE A 41 3.10 -3.70 -2.71
CA ILE A 41 2.04 -3.39 -1.76
C ILE A 41 1.16 -4.62 -1.60
N TYR A 42 0.88 -4.97 -0.35
CA TYR A 42 0.03 -6.11 -0.02
C TYR A 42 -1.24 -5.65 0.65
N CYS A 43 -2.30 -6.39 0.43
CA CYS A 43 -3.50 -6.26 1.24
C CYS A 43 -3.26 -6.92 2.58
N ASP A 44 -3.47 -6.18 3.62
CA ASP A 44 -3.13 -6.65 4.94
C ASP A 44 -4.09 -7.69 5.47
N ASP A 45 -5.35 -7.57 5.14
CA ASP A 45 -6.36 -8.43 5.72
C ASP A 45 -6.46 -9.76 5.02
N ASN A 46 -5.68 -9.98 4.03
CA ASN A 46 -5.83 -11.18 3.25
C ASN A 46 -5.19 -12.35 3.97
N ALA A 47 -6.05 -13.19 4.47
CA ALA A 47 -5.58 -14.35 5.22
C ALA A 47 -4.69 -15.23 4.38
N ILE A 48 -4.87 -15.17 3.09
CA ILE A 48 -4.06 -15.97 2.20
C ILE A 48 -2.60 -15.65 2.37
N PHE A 49 -2.30 -14.39 2.55
CA PHE A 49 -0.91 -14.03 2.72
C PHE A 49 -0.34 -14.58 4.00
N SER A 50 -1.16 -14.64 5.01
CA SER A 50 -0.70 -15.18 6.27
C SER A 50 -0.33 -16.64 6.14
N ASP A 51 -1.06 -17.32 5.34
CA ASP A 51 -0.84 -18.73 5.17
C ASP A 51 0.47 -19.03 4.51
N ASP A 52 0.99 -18.08 3.80
CA ASP A 52 2.21 -18.29 3.06
C ASP A 52 3.45 -18.23 3.91
N LYS A 53 3.29 -17.83 5.12
CA LYS A 53 4.45 -17.65 5.98
C LYS A 53 5.10 -18.95 6.41
#